data_2c411e22eee66b768320d71e42efea7b
#
_entry.id   2c411e22eee66b768320d71e42efea7b
#
_cell.length_a   1.000
_cell.length_b   1.000
_cell.length_c   1.000
_cell.angle_alpha   90.00
_cell.angle_beta   90.00
_cell.angle_gamma   90.00
#
_symmetry.space_group_name_H-M   'P 1'
#
loop_
_entity.id
_entity.type
_entity.pdbx_description
1 polymer ?
#
loop_
_entity_poly.entity_id
_entity_poly.type
_entity_poly.pdbx_seq_one_letter_code
_entity_poly.pdbx_strand_id
1 'polypeptide(L)'
;MRVVELAGGSPAAYCTHLLAGYGAEVVRVEGHGDQTWTLSEDEAIYLLPGKDRIALGEDPVGELGQLVAAADAVVADGLPGRYDVPAWRQANPALVAVTIAPFGQTGPDRHQRADDLIAFAAGGTMSLTGDPGSTPLITGGSQAMYFAGLHAFSALLAAYYGSVIHGEGAWVDLSLQECLAGALELYGPAAANGEPAALRFGNYHRAVWAVYPCADGYAGVFCLERQVPALFALIGDPVLREERFRDPLQRQAHDEELSAYVLSFMIEHTGDELTRLGAEHRIPFGKVRTPAELIAGHALHERGFFDHVTTSDGHVLPVPGRPFIPFDWSGGGAVPAVQPAMATTVAQRWQSR
;
A
#
# COMPACT_ATOMS: atom_id res chain seq x y z
N MET A 1 -19.93 3.90 -10.42
CA MET A 1 -19.99 2.71 -9.53
C MET A 1 -20.43 3.16 -8.16
N ARG A 2 -21.42 2.48 -7.56
CA ARG A 2 -22.01 2.76 -6.24
C ARG A 2 -21.48 1.72 -5.24
N VAL A 3 -20.83 2.18 -4.21
CA VAL A 3 -20.10 1.31 -3.27
C VAL A 3 -20.56 1.55 -1.84
N VAL A 4 -20.93 0.48 -1.15
CA VAL A 4 -21.18 0.48 0.29
C VAL A 4 -19.92 0.07 1.03
N GLU A 5 -19.50 0.88 1.98
CA GLU A 5 -18.37 0.57 2.87
C GLU A 5 -18.87 0.21 4.27
N LEU A 6 -18.51 -0.98 4.73
CA LEU A 6 -18.79 -1.50 6.07
C LEU A 6 -17.46 -1.74 6.79
N ALA A 7 -16.70 -0.66 7.01
CA ALA A 7 -15.33 -0.75 7.49
C ALA A 7 -15.17 -0.22 8.91
N GLY A 8 -14.44 -0.98 9.73
CA GLY A 8 -13.85 -0.50 10.98
C GLY A 8 -12.45 0.04 10.77
N GLY A 9 -11.66 -0.60 9.91
CA GLY A 9 -10.24 -0.37 9.76
C GLY A 9 -9.76 0.17 8.41
N SER A 10 -8.45 0.35 8.32
CA SER A 10 -7.77 0.94 7.17
C SER A 10 -7.88 0.11 5.88
N PRO A 11 -7.91 -1.24 5.85
CA PRO A 11 -7.90 -1.96 4.59
C PRO A 11 -9.10 -1.65 3.70
N ALA A 12 -10.32 -1.79 4.24
CA ALA A 12 -11.54 -1.49 3.49
C ALA A 12 -11.67 0.02 3.23
N ALA A 13 -11.31 0.86 4.23
CA ALA A 13 -11.33 2.30 4.07
C ALA A 13 -10.36 2.80 2.98
N TYR A 14 -9.18 2.21 2.85
CA TYR A 14 -8.22 2.55 1.79
C TYR A 14 -8.69 2.08 0.41
N CYS A 15 -9.24 0.87 0.32
CA CYS A 15 -9.85 0.39 -0.92
C CYS A 15 -10.90 1.38 -1.44
N THR A 16 -11.82 1.78 -0.60
CA THR A 16 -12.91 2.67 -0.99
C THR A 16 -12.47 4.14 -1.14
N HIS A 17 -11.41 4.57 -0.46
CA HIS A 17 -10.76 5.86 -0.69
C HIS A 17 -10.21 5.94 -2.12
N LEU A 18 -9.51 4.91 -2.58
CA LEU A 18 -9.04 4.85 -3.96
C LEU A 18 -10.21 4.86 -4.95
N LEU A 19 -11.26 4.07 -4.70
CA LEU A 19 -12.46 4.05 -5.54
C LEU A 19 -13.12 5.42 -5.63
N ALA A 20 -13.29 6.12 -4.51
CA ALA A 20 -13.83 7.48 -4.46
C ALA A 20 -12.96 8.47 -5.24
N GLY A 21 -11.64 8.39 -5.08
CA GLY A 21 -10.67 9.19 -5.81
C GLY A 21 -10.75 9.01 -7.34
N TYR A 22 -11.21 7.85 -7.79
CA TYR A 22 -11.45 7.55 -9.22
C TYR A 22 -12.92 7.63 -9.63
N GLY A 23 -13.75 8.32 -8.84
CA GLY A 23 -15.12 8.69 -9.23
C GLY A 23 -16.22 7.70 -8.86
N ALA A 24 -15.94 6.72 -7.99
CA ALA A 24 -17.00 5.93 -7.39
C ALA A 24 -17.78 6.76 -6.35
N GLU A 25 -19.09 6.55 -6.30
CA GLU A 25 -19.94 7.08 -5.24
C GLU A 25 -19.88 6.11 -4.06
N VAL A 26 -19.22 6.52 -2.98
CA VAL A 26 -18.97 5.68 -1.81
C VAL A 26 -19.83 6.13 -0.65
N VAL A 27 -20.54 5.19 -0.03
CA VAL A 27 -21.31 5.40 1.20
C VAL A 27 -20.76 4.53 2.31
N ARG A 28 -20.21 5.16 3.34
CA ARG A 28 -19.71 4.51 4.55
C ARG A 28 -20.82 4.43 5.59
N VAL A 29 -21.10 3.23 6.06
CA VAL A 29 -22.05 2.98 7.16
C VAL A 29 -21.29 2.98 8.47
N GLU A 30 -21.53 3.99 9.29
CA GLU A 30 -20.86 4.17 10.59
C GLU A 30 -21.28 3.08 11.60
N GLY A 31 -20.31 2.65 12.40
CA GLY A 31 -20.55 1.67 13.48
C GLY A 31 -20.76 0.23 13.03
N HIS A 32 -20.68 -0.07 11.72
CA HIS A 32 -20.93 -1.42 11.17
C HIS A 32 -19.67 -2.21 10.81
N GLY A 33 -18.49 -1.57 10.80
CA GLY A 33 -17.20 -2.26 10.64
C GLY A 33 -16.82 -3.14 11.82
N ASP A 34 -15.79 -3.97 11.67
CA ASP A 34 -15.23 -4.73 12.79
C ASP A 34 -14.56 -3.77 13.78
N GLN A 35 -15.02 -3.79 15.02
CA GLN A 35 -14.50 -2.92 16.09
C GLN A 35 -13.07 -3.29 16.54
N THR A 36 -12.51 -4.40 16.06
CA THR A 36 -11.11 -4.75 16.29
C THR A 36 -10.16 -3.85 15.53
N TRP A 37 -10.58 -3.38 14.37
CA TRP A 37 -9.85 -2.44 13.54
C TRP A 37 -10.57 -1.11 13.56
N THR A 38 -9.87 -0.08 14.01
CA THR A 38 -10.39 1.29 14.08
C THR A 38 -9.41 2.22 13.38
N LEU A 39 -9.93 3.21 12.69
CA LEU A 39 -9.09 4.27 12.12
C LEU A 39 -8.59 5.17 13.26
N SER A 40 -7.31 5.51 13.22
CA SER A 40 -6.79 6.64 13.99
C SER A 40 -7.38 7.95 13.47
N GLU A 41 -7.23 9.04 14.22
CA GLU A 41 -7.68 10.36 13.80
C GLU A 41 -7.01 10.81 12.49
N ASP A 42 -5.69 10.58 12.37
CA ASP A 42 -4.93 10.91 11.17
C ASP A 42 -5.36 10.06 9.95
N GLU A 43 -5.62 8.76 10.15
CA GLU A 43 -6.16 7.91 9.09
C GLU A 43 -7.56 8.35 8.67
N ALA A 44 -8.39 8.78 9.60
CA ALA A 44 -9.73 9.29 9.29
C ALA A 44 -9.67 10.58 8.45
N ILE A 45 -8.74 11.50 8.76
CA ILE A 45 -8.48 12.71 7.98
C ILE A 45 -8.11 12.37 6.54
N TYR A 46 -7.32 11.31 6.34
CA TYR A 46 -6.86 10.89 5.02
C TYR A 46 -7.91 10.04 4.28
N LEU A 47 -8.51 9.04 4.93
CA LEU A 47 -9.28 7.98 4.27
C LEU A 47 -10.77 8.28 4.09
N LEU A 48 -11.35 9.19 4.89
CA LEU A 48 -12.78 9.45 4.86
C LEU A 48 -13.25 10.55 3.89
N PRO A 49 -12.44 11.54 3.50
CA PRO A 49 -12.88 12.53 2.52
C PRO A 49 -13.39 11.88 1.23
N GLY A 50 -14.46 12.46 0.66
CA GLY A 50 -15.09 11.99 -0.58
C GLY A 50 -16.09 10.85 -0.42
N LYS A 51 -16.38 10.44 0.79
CA LYS A 51 -17.37 9.40 1.09
C LYS A 51 -18.58 10.02 1.80
N ASP A 52 -19.78 9.64 1.40
CA ASP A 52 -20.96 9.91 2.20
C ASP A 52 -20.91 9.06 3.47
N ARG A 53 -21.22 9.66 4.62
CA ARG A 53 -21.23 8.98 5.92
C ARG A 53 -22.64 8.91 6.45
N ILE A 54 -23.12 7.72 6.77
CA ILE A 54 -24.48 7.48 7.25
C ILE A 54 -24.46 6.61 8.51
N ALA A 55 -25.45 6.84 9.38
CA ALA A 55 -25.82 5.91 10.43
C ALA A 55 -27.12 5.20 10.03
N LEU A 56 -27.25 3.93 10.38
CA LEU A 56 -28.53 3.22 10.21
C LEU A 56 -29.50 3.65 11.34
N GLY A 57 -30.79 3.62 11.00
CA GLY A 57 -31.87 4.03 11.89
C GLY A 57 -32.42 2.89 12.74
N GLU A 58 -33.76 2.85 12.88
CA GLU A 58 -34.47 1.91 13.78
C GLU A 58 -34.51 0.48 13.24
N ASP A 59 -34.46 0.29 11.92
CA ASP A 59 -34.36 -1.03 11.26
C ASP A 59 -33.02 -1.18 10.53
N PRO A 60 -31.91 -1.37 11.26
CA PRO A 60 -30.58 -1.41 10.66
C PRO A 60 -30.39 -2.55 9.66
N VAL A 61 -31.07 -3.67 9.84
CA VAL A 61 -30.95 -4.83 8.94
C VAL A 61 -31.69 -4.56 7.62
N GLY A 62 -32.91 -4.05 7.69
CA GLY A 62 -33.68 -3.72 6.50
C GLY A 62 -33.08 -2.54 5.72
N GLU A 63 -32.61 -1.50 6.40
CA GLU A 63 -31.95 -0.35 5.78
C GLU A 63 -30.66 -0.73 5.09
N LEU A 64 -29.80 -1.55 5.73
CA LEU A 64 -28.59 -2.09 5.12
C LEU A 64 -28.92 -2.97 3.90
N GLY A 65 -29.92 -3.83 4.02
CA GLY A 65 -30.36 -4.67 2.91
C GLY A 65 -30.82 -3.88 1.69
N GLN A 66 -31.58 -2.79 1.89
CA GLN A 66 -32.00 -1.89 0.80
C GLN A 66 -30.81 -1.16 0.16
N LEU A 67 -29.86 -0.71 0.97
CA LEU A 67 -28.66 -0.02 0.49
C LEU A 67 -27.79 -0.94 -0.36
N VAL A 68 -27.54 -2.17 0.12
CA VAL A 68 -26.75 -3.18 -0.58
C VAL A 68 -27.44 -3.65 -1.86
N ALA A 69 -28.76 -3.81 -1.84
CA ALA A 69 -29.54 -4.19 -3.04
C ALA A 69 -29.44 -3.14 -4.17
N ALA A 70 -29.22 -1.86 -3.83
CA ALA A 70 -29.07 -0.76 -4.78
C ALA A 70 -27.60 -0.49 -5.18
N ALA A 71 -26.63 -1.16 -4.55
CA ALA A 71 -25.20 -0.99 -4.78
C ALA A 71 -24.68 -1.85 -5.92
N ASP A 72 -23.57 -1.41 -6.51
CA ASP A 72 -22.80 -2.21 -7.47
C ASP A 72 -21.75 -3.06 -6.72
N ALA A 73 -21.25 -2.53 -5.57
CA ALA A 73 -20.27 -3.24 -4.75
C ALA A 73 -20.44 -2.96 -3.25
N VAL A 74 -19.99 -3.91 -2.43
CA VAL A 74 -19.82 -3.79 -0.98
C VAL A 74 -18.38 -4.12 -0.63
N VAL A 75 -17.74 -3.30 0.18
CA VAL A 75 -16.42 -3.57 0.78
C VAL A 75 -16.60 -3.61 2.29
N ALA A 76 -16.29 -4.75 2.88
CA ALA A 76 -16.51 -4.97 4.30
C ALA A 76 -15.28 -5.61 4.96
N ASP A 77 -14.91 -5.15 6.14
CA ASP A 77 -13.96 -5.85 6.99
C ASP A 77 -14.67 -6.62 8.10
N GLY A 78 -14.12 -7.77 8.48
CA GLY A 78 -14.64 -8.55 9.59
C GLY A 78 -14.40 -10.04 9.49
N LEU A 79 -14.50 -10.69 10.65
CA LEU A 79 -14.38 -12.14 10.78
C LEU A 79 -15.57 -12.85 10.12
N PRO A 80 -15.42 -14.15 9.78
CA PRO A 80 -16.48 -14.96 9.18
C PRO A 80 -17.80 -14.93 9.96
N GLY A 81 -18.90 -14.85 9.23
CA GLY A 81 -20.26 -14.83 9.79
C GLY A 81 -20.75 -13.46 10.26
N ARG A 82 -19.93 -12.39 10.12
CA ARG A 82 -20.36 -11.03 10.46
C ARG A 82 -21.42 -10.50 9.49
N TYR A 83 -21.30 -10.85 8.22
CA TYR A 83 -22.19 -10.38 7.16
C TYR A 83 -22.78 -11.57 6.40
N ASP A 84 -24.07 -11.47 6.03
CA ASP A 84 -24.76 -12.45 5.20
C ASP A 84 -24.59 -12.13 3.71
N VAL A 85 -23.36 -12.27 3.21
CA VAL A 85 -23.03 -12.05 1.80
C VAL A 85 -23.85 -12.94 0.85
N PRO A 86 -24.12 -14.22 1.16
CA PRO A 86 -25.03 -15.03 0.36
C PRO A 86 -26.41 -14.42 0.17
N ALA A 87 -27.04 -13.93 1.24
CA ALA A 87 -28.35 -13.28 1.15
C ALA A 87 -28.29 -11.98 0.32
N TRP A 88 -27.24 -11.18 0.46
CA TRP A 88 -27.04 -9.97 -0.36
C TRP A 88 -26.94 -10.32 -1.85
N ARG A 89 -26.17 -11.34 -2.20
CA ARG A 89 -26.01 -11.75 -3.60
C ARG A 89 -27.26 -12.46 -4.16
N GLN A 90 -28.07 -13.08 -3.30
CA GLN A 90 -29.37 -13.58 -3.73
C GLN A 90 -30.33 -12.43 -4.08
N ALA A 91 -30.30 -11.34 -3.32
CA ALA A 91 -31.11 -10.15 -3.58
C ALA A 91 -30.58 -9.33 -4.77
N ASN A 92 -29.26 -9.30 -4.98
CA ASN A 92 -28.60 -8.62 -6.09
C ASN A 92 -27.53 -9.54 -6.72
N PRO A 93 -27.88 -10.35 -7.72
CA PRO A 93 -26.93 -11.29 -8.35
C PRO A 93 -25.72 -10.60 -9.03
N ALA A 94 -25.83 -9.35 -9.41
CA ALA A 94 -24.73 -8.58 -10.01
C ALA A 94 -23.79 -7.96 -8.97
N LEU A 95 -24.11 -8.05 -7.68
CA LEU A 95 -23.32 -7.46 -6.59
C LEU A 95 -21.93 -8.05 -6.52
N VAL A 96 -20.93 -7.17 -6.46
CA VAL A 96 -19.57 -7.56 -6.06
C VAL A 96 -19.38 -7.29 -4.57
N ALA A 97 -19.16 -8.34 -3.80
CA ALA A 97 -18.87 -8.24 -2.37
C ALA A 97 -17.41 -8.58 -2.10
N VAL A 98 -16.66 -7.68 -1.48
CA VAL A 98 -15.29 -7.91 -1.02
C VAL A 98 -15.30 -7.94 0.50
N THR A 99 -14.93 -9.07 1.07
CA THR A 99 -14.76 -9.22 2.52
C THR A 99 -13.30 -9.37 2.85
N ILE A 100 -12.82 -8.57 3.81
CA ILE A 100 -11.42 -8.51 4.23
C ILE A 100 -11.32 -9.03 5.66
N ALA A 101 -10.50 -10.06 5.86
CA ALA A 101 -10.24 -10.63 7.18
C ALA A 101 -8.76 -10.92 7.37
N PRO A 102 -8.27 -11.07 8.62
CA PRO A 102 -6.85 -11.38 8.85
C PRO A 102 -6.39 -12.64 8.11
N PHE A 103 -7.19 -13.72 8.17
CA PHE A 103 -6.85 -15.03 7.63
C PHE A 103 -7.93 -15.57 6.65
N GLY A 104 -8.74 -14.68 6.07
CA GLY A 104 -9.83 -15.04 5.16
C GLY A 104 -11.12 -15.48 5.86
N GLN A 105 -12.15 -15.78 5.06
CA GLN A 105 -13.47 -16.22 5.52
C GLN A 105 -13.54 -17.75 5.72
N THR A 106 -12.52 -18.47 5.23
CA THR A 106 -12.45 -19.94 5.28
C THR A 106 -11.12 -20.39 5.90
N GLY A 107 -10.91 -21.70 6.02
CA GLY A 107 -9.67 -22.25 6.56
C GLY A 107 -9.63 -22.36 8.10
N PRO A 108 -8.54 -22.96 8.64
CA PRO A 108 -8.43 -23.27 10.07
C PRO A 108 -8.31 -22.01 10.94
N ASP A 109 -7.65 -20.98 10.43
CA ASP A 109 -7.31 -19.75 11.18
C ASP A 109 -8.33 -18.62 11.00
N ARG A 110 -9.42 -18.84 10.26
CA ARG A 110 -10.41 -17.81 9.89
C ARG A 110 -10.99 -17.01 11.06
N HIS A 111 -10.97 -17.55 12.29
CA HIS A 111 -11.48 -16.88 13.48
C HIS A 111 -10.42 -16.19 14.32
N GLN A 112 -9.14 -16.28 13.90
CA GLN A 112 -8.06 -15.58 14.57
C GLN A 112 -8.09 -14.09 14.22
N ARG A 113 -7.68 -13.27 15.19
CA ARG A 113 -7.56 -11.83 15.06
C ARG A 113 -6.13 -11.47 14.76
N ALA A 114 -5.93 -10.47 13.92
CA ALA A 114 -4.62 -9.89 13.65
C ALA A 114 -4.77 -8.40 13.41
N ASP A 115 -3.78 -7.67 13.86
CA ASP A 115 -3.47 -6.31 13.44
C ASP A 115 -2.35 -6.32 12.39
N ASP A 116 -1.81 -5.15 12.07
CA ASP A 116 -0.73 -4.99 11.11
C ASP A 116 0.51 -5.84 11.48
N LEU A 117 0.92 -5.81 12.76
CA LEU A 117 2.08 -6.56 13.25
C LEU A 117 1.91 -8.07 13.06
N ILE A 118 0.77 -8.60 13.46
CA ILE A 118 0.50 -10.04 13.39
C ILE A 118 0.32 -10.50 11.94
N ALA A 119 -0.35 -9.69 11.11
CA ALA A 119 -0.49 -9.98 9.68
C ALA A 119 0.87 -10.01 8.98
N PHE A 120 1.74 -9.04 9.27
CA PHE A 120 3.10 -8.95 8.72
C PHE A 120 3.98 -10.14 9.12
N ALA A 121 3.84 -10.60 10.39
CA ALA A 121 4.53 -11.80 10.89
C ALA A 121 4.02 -13.07 10.21
N ALA A 122 2.68 -13.25 10.18
CA ALA A 122 2.05 -14.45 9.63
C ALA A 122 2.17 -14.57 8.10
N GLY A 123 2.27 -13.43 7.39
CA GLY A 123 2.45 -13.38 5.94
C GLY A 123 3.89 -13.65 5.46
N GLY A 124 4.84 -13.86 6.37
CA GLY A 124 6.22 -14.27 6.05
C GLY A 124 7.18 -13.11 5.72
N THR A 125 6.71 -11.96 5.31
CA THR A 125 7.53 -10.78 4.93
C THR A 125 8.43 -10.29 6.07
N MET A 126 7.96 -10.38 7.32
CA MET A 126 8.75 -10.00 8.49
C MET A 126 10.03 -10.83 8.62
N SER A 127 9.99 -12.09 8.23
CA SER A 127 11.16 -12.97 8.28
C SER A 127 12.32 -12.51 7.37
N LEU A 128 12.03 -11.67 6.39
CA LEU A 128 12.97 -11.11 5.41
C LEU A 128 13.41 -9.68 5.74
N THR A 129 12.80 -9.04 6.75
CA THR A 129 13.01 -7.63 7.06
C THR A 129 13.91 -7.47 8.27
N GLY A 130 14.91 -6.60 8.17
CA GLY A 130 15.87 -6.28 9.23
C GLY A 130 17.27 -6.85 8.98
N ASP A 131 18.19 -6.53 9.90
CA ASP A 131 19.59 -6.91 9.79
C ASP A 131 19.81 -8.41 10.06
N PRO A 132 20.86 -9.01 9.45
CA PRO A 132 21.27 -10.38 9.76
C PRO A 132 21.52 -10.57 11.25
N GLY A 133 21.03 -11.69 11.83
CA GLY A 133 21.24 -12.02 13.24
C GLY A 133 20.46 -11.17 14.24
N SER A 134 19.75 -10.13 13.82
CA SER A 134 18.87 -9.32 14.68
C SER A 134 17.44 -9.85 14.70
N THR A 135 16.62 -9.32 15.62
CA THR A 135 15.18 -9.57 15.63
C THR A 135 14.57 -9.07 14.32
N PRO A 136 13.66 -9.83 13.68
CA PRO A 136 12.92 -9.35 12.52
C PRO A 136 12.21 -8.02 12.77
N LEU A 137 12.19 -7.16 11.77
CA LEU A 137 11.58 -5.83 11.85
C LEU A 137 10.25 -5.78 11.09
N ILE A 138 9.32 -5.01 11.61
CA ILE A 138 8.13 -4.56 10.87
C ILE A 138 8.48 -3.26 10.14
N THR A 139 7.83 -3.02 9.01
CA THR A 139 7.89 -1.72 8.34
C THR A 139 7.14 -0.65 9.13
N GLY A 140 7.56 0.59 9.04
CA GLY A 140 6.85 1.71 9.67
C GLY A 140 5.46 1.96 9.05
N GLY A 141 4.50 2.36 9.87
CA GLY A 141 3.11 2.57 9.47
C GLY A 141 2.33 1.25 9.35
N SER A 142 1.07 1.33 8.95
CA SER A 142 0.16 0.18 8.81
C SER A 142 0.26 -0.46 7.42
N GLN A 143 1.46 -0.88 7.00
CA GLN A 143 1.72 -1.30 5.61
C GLN A 143 0.97 -2.56 5.20
N ALA A 144 0.80 -3.54 6.09
CA ALA A 144 0.02 -4.74 5.79
C ALA A 144 -1.45 -4.41 5.49
N MET A 145 -2.00 -3.47 6.26
CA MET A 145 -3.38 -3.00 6.10
C MET A 145 -3.58 -2.26 4.77
N TYR A 146 -2.68 -1.33 4.44
CA TYR A 146 -2.74 -0.59 3.17
C TYR A 146 -2.50 -1.49 1.96
N PHE A 147 -1.59 -2.46 2.09
CA PHE A 147 -1.33 -3.45 1.04
C PHE A 147 -2.56 -4.32 0.75
N ALA A 148 -3.24 -4.80 1.79
CA ALA A 148 -4.51 -5.51 1.66
C ALA A 148 -5.60 -4.63 1.03
N GLY A 149 -5.68 -3.34 1.41
CA GLY A 149 -6.61 -2.39 0.80
C GLY A 149 -6.37 -2.18 -0.70
N LEU A 150 -5.11 -2.15 -1.14
CA LEU A 150 -4.76 -2.07 -2.56
C LEU A 150 -5.12 -3.36 -3.32
N HIS A 151 -4.93 -4.53 -2.70
CA HIS A 151 -5.38 -5.80 -3.26
C HIS A 151 -6.91 -5.85 -3.37
N ALA A 152 -7.62 -5.37 -2.34
CA ALA A 152 -9.08 -5.27 -2.36
C ALA A 152 -9.58 -4.36 -3.47
N PHE A 153 -8.95 -3.20 -3.69
CA PHE A 153 -9.23 -2.30 -4.80
C PHE A 153 -9.07 -3.01 -6.15
N SER A 154 -7.96 -3.70 -6.35
CA SER A 154 -7.66 -4.40 -7.61
C SER A 154 -8.65 -5.56 -7.86
N ALA A 155 -8.90 -6.36 -6.83
CA ALA A 155 -9.82 -7.51 -6.91
C ALA A 155 -11.27 -7.06 -7.16
N LEU A 156 -11.70 -5.98 -6.49
CA LEU A 156 -13.03 -5.40 -6.71
C LEU A 156 -13.20 -4.95 -8.15
N LEU A 157 -12.23 -4.21 -8.70
CA LEU A 157 -12.32 -3.73 -10.08
C LEU A 157 -12.35 -4.88 -11.10
N ALA A 158 -11.55 -5.95 -10.88
CA ALA A 158 -11.56 -7.14 -11.72
C ALA A 158 -12.93 -7.85 -11.66
N ALA A 159 -13.48 -8.04 -10.46
CA ALA A 159 -14.79 -8.65 -10.26
C ALA A 159 -15.93 -7.78 -10.83
N TYR A 160 -15.85 -6.47 -10.64
CA TYR A 160 -16.83 -5.51 -11.18
C TYR A 160 -16.83 -5.50 -12.71
N TYR A 161 -15.65 -5.54 -13.32
CA TYR A 161 -15.54 -5.68 -14.78
C TYR A 161 -16.22 -6.96 -15.28
N GLY A 162 -16.01 -8.08 -14.60
CA GLY A 162 -16.73 -9.34 -14.87
C GLY A 162 -18.24 -9.20 -14.72
N SER A 163 -18.70 -8.53 -13.66
CA SER A 163 -20.13 -8.28 -13.43
C SER A 163 -20.77 -7.43 -14.53
N VAL A 164 -20.09 -6.40 -14.98
CA VAL A 164 -20.58 -5.54 -16.10
C VAL A 164 -20.73 -6.33 -17.40
N ILE A 165 -19.80 -7.27 -17.67
CA ILE A 165 -19.83 -8.05 -18.92
C ILE A 165 -20.85 -9.19 -18.87
N HIS A 166 -20.93 -9.88 -17.74
CA HIS A 166 -21.67 -11.13 -17.62
C HIS A 166 -23.01 -11.00 -16.87
N GLY A 167 -23.23 -9.87 -16.19
CA GLY A 167 -24.42 -9.66 -15.34
C GLY A 167 -24.37 -10.39 -14.00
N GLU A 168 -23.25 -11.06 -13.68
CA GLU A 168 -23.05 -11.83 -12.46
C GLU A 168 -21.91 -11.25 -11.63
N GLY A 169 -22.21 -10.87 -10.39
CA GLY A 169 -21.23 -10.40 -9.43
C GLY A 169 -20.39 -11.53 -8.82
N ALA A 170 -19.51 -11.17 -7.92
CA ALA A 170 -18.65 -12.12 -7.23
C ALA A 170 -18.60 -11.85 -5.73
N TRP A 171 -18.31 -12.88 -4.94
CA TRP A 171 -17.84 -12.74 -3.57
C TRP A 171 -16.33 -12.97 -3.53
N VAL A 172 -15.58 -11.92 -3.22
CA VAL A 172 -14.15 -11.95 -3.07
C VAL A 172 -13.83 -12.08 -1.59
N ASP A 173 -13.18 -13.16 -1.21
CA ASP A 173 -12.61 -13.39 0.11
C ASP A 173 -11.14 -12.94 0.09
N LEU A 174 -10.78 -11.96 0.91
CA LEU A 174 -9.44 -11.40 0.96
C LEU A 174 -8.83 -11.57 2.34
N SER A 175 -7.69 -12.25 2.39
CA SER A 175 -6.88 -12.48 3.58
C SER A 175 -5.68 -11.54 3.61
N LEU A 176 -5.46 -10.83 4.75
CA LEU A 176 -4.24 -10.04 4.95
C LEU A 176 -2.99 -10.90 4.82
N GLN A 177 -3.01 -12.09 5.44
CA GLN A 177 -1.90 -13.04 5.38
C GLN A 177 -1.56 -13.41 3.94
N GLU A 178 -2.56 -13.75 3.13
CA GLU A 178 -2.35 -14.17 1.73
C GLU A 178 -1.85 -13.02 0.85
N CYS A 179 -2.32 -11.80 1.08
CA CYS A 179 -1.78 -10.61 0.39
C CYS A 179 -0.29 -10.46 0.62
N LEU A 180 0.18 -10.62 1.86
CA LEU A 180 1.59 -10.51 2.20
C LEU A 180 2.40 -11.72 1.71
N ALA A 181 1.86 -12.93 1.84
CA ALA A 181 2.49 -14.14 1.33
C ALA A 181 2.65 -14.10 -0.20
N GLY A 182 1.72 -13.48 -0.91
CA GLY A 182 1.79 -13.25 -2.35
C GLY A 182 2.95 -12.36 -2.79
N ALA A 183 3.56 -11.59 -1.86
CA ALA A 183 4.75 -10.78 -2.12
C ALA A 183 6.08 -11.54 -1.93
N LEU A 184 6.03 -12.84 -1.62
CA LEU A 184 7.21 -13.69 -1.45
C LEU A 184 7.65 -14.36 -2.76
N GLU A 185 7.66 -13.62 -3.86
CA GLU A 185 7.81 -14.11 -5.24
C GLU A 185 9.10 -14.90 -5.49
N LEU A 186 10.21 -14.55 -4.83
CA LEU A 186 11.48 -15.24 -4.92
C LEU A 186 11.64 -16.29 -3.82
N TYR A 187 11.32 -15.92 -2.60
CA TYR A 187 11.63 -16.70 -1.41
C TYR A 187 10.65 -17.86 -1.18
N GLY A 188 9.40 -17.71 -1.58
CA GLY A 188 8.42 -18.78 -1.52
C GLY A 188 8.79 -19.97 -2.42
N PRO A 189 9.02 -19.77 -3.72
CA PRO A 189 9.48 -20.81 -4.62
C PRO A 189 10.85 -21.42 -4.22
N ALA A 190 11.81 -20.61 -3.77
CA ALA A 190 13.11 -21.09 -3.31
C ALA A 190 12.95 -22.04 -2.11
N ALA A 191 12.17 -21.65 -1.11
CA ALA A 191 11.88 -22.50 0.04
C ALA A 191 11.15 -23.79 -0.35
N ALA A 192 10.20 -23.73 -1.29
CA ALA A 192 9.49 -24.89 -1.79
C ALA A 192 10.41 -25.87 -2.54
N ASN A 193 11.49 -25.38 -3.16
CA ASN A 193 12.53 -26.18 -3.81
C ASN A 193 13.59 -26.71 -2.83
N GLY A 194 13.45 -26.47 -1.53
CA GLY A 194 14.41 -26.92 -0.53
C GLY A 194 15.71 -26.10 -0.48
N GLU A 195 15.71 -24.89 -1.02
CA GLU A 195 16.84 -23.99 -0.90
C GLU A 195 17.01 -23.52 0.57
N PRO A 196 18.22 -23.13 0.99
CA PRO A 196 18.45 -22.61 2.31
C PRO A 196 17.50 -21.46 2.64
N ALA A 197 17.11 -21.33 3.91
CA ALA A 197 16.27 -20.23 4.35
C ALA A 197 16.82 -18.88 3.89
N ALA A 198 15.94 -18.02 3.40
CA ALA A 198 16.31 -16.68 2.99
C ALA A 198 16.99 -15.93 4.13
N LEU A 199 18.11 -15.30 3.83
CA LEU A 199 18.83 -14.47 4.79
C LEU A 199 18.31 -13.04 4.70
N ARG A 200 18.14 -12.40 5.86
CA ARG A 200 17.97 -10.95 5.90
C ARG A 200 19.29 -10.28 5.55
N PHE A 201 19.25 -9.28 4.71
CA PHE A 201 20.42 -8.50 4.32
C PHE A 201 20.45 -7.11 4.97
N GLY A 202 19.37 -6.71 5.64
CA GLY A 202 19.22 -5.36 6.16
C GLY A 202 19.33 -4.33 5.04
N ASN A 203 20.07 -3.28 5.33
CA ASN A 203 20.37 -2.20 4.37
C ASN A 203 21.65 -2.42 3.55
N TYR A 204 22.28 -3.57 3.71
CA TYR A 204 23.54 -3.91 3.04
C TYR A 204 23.51 -5.29 2.41
N HIS A 205 23.44 -5.34 1.10
CA HIS A 205 23.56 -6.58 0.34
C HIS A 205 25.00 -6.81 -0.15
N ARG A 206 25.61 -5.75 -0.69
CA ARG A 206 27.02 -5.67 -1.10
C ARG A 206 27.42 -4.20 -1.23
N ALA A 207 28.73 -3.91 -1.34
CA ALA A 207 29.25 -2.53 -1.39
C ALA A 207 28.58 -1.62 -2.45
N VAL A 208 28.18 -2.19 -3.57
CA VAL A 208 27.53 -1.44 -4.67
C VAL A 208 26.01 -1.56 -4.67
N TRP A 209 25.43 -2.18 -3.63
CA TRP A 209 24.00 -2.32 -3.40
C TRP A 209 23.71 -2.24 -1.89
N ALA A 210 23.63 -1.03 -1.40
CA ALA A 210 23.45 -0.76 0.03
C ALA A 210 22.87 0.64 0.28
N VAL A 211 22.52 0.89 1.53
CA VAL A 211 22.23 2.23 2.05
C VAL A 211 23.39 2.67 2.92
N TYR A 212 23.96 3.82 2.62
CA TYR A 212 25.07 4.41 3.34
C TYR A 212 24.68 5.72 4.02
N PRO A 213 25.33 6.10 5.11
CA PRO A 213 25.28 7.47 5.59
C PRO A 213 25.86 8.42 4.53
N CYS A 214 25.29 9.61 4.43
CA CYS A 214 25.75 10.71 3.60
C CYS A 214 25.84 12.00 4.44
N ALA A 215 26.26 13.12 3.88
CA ALA A 215 26.50 14.34 4.64
C ALA A 215 25.27 14.88 5.39
N ASP A 216 24.04 14.58 4.92
CA ASP A 216 22.78 15.10 5.48
C ASP A 216 21.76 14.00 5.81
N GLY A 217 22.19 12.75 5.98
CA GLY A 217 21.32 11.63 6.30
C GLY A 217 21.78 10.31 5.72
N TYR A 218 20.94 9.68 4.89
CA TYR A 218 21.24 8.40 4.26
C TYR A 218 20.91 8.45 2.76
N ALA A 219 21.68 7.70 1.96
CA ALA A 219 21.38 7.49 0.56
C ALA A 219 21.62 6.04 0.14
N GLY A 220 20.74 5.51 -0.71
CA GLY A 220 20.91 4.22 -1.32
C GLY A 220 21.73 4.30 -2.60
N VAL A 221 22.55 3.27 -2.85
CA VAL A 221 23.21 3.02 -4.12
C VAL A 221 22.85 1.63 -4.61
N PHE A 222 22.54 1.50 -5.90
CA PHE A 222 22.26 0.21 -6.53
C PHE A 222 22.92 0.17 -7.91
N CYS A 223 24.04 -0.55 -8.03
CA CYS A 223 24.73 -0.70 -9.30
C CYS A 223 24.61 -2.12 -9.84
N LEU A 224 24.10 -2.25 -11.06
CA LEU A 224 24.28 -3.45 -11.85
C LEU A 224 25.75 -3.52 -12.33
N GLU A 225 26.23 -4.70 -12.67
CA GLU A 225 27.62 -4.93 -13.10
C GLU A 225 28.10 -3.97 -14.19
N ARG A 226 27.24 -3.66 -15.16
CA ARG A 226 27.54 -2.69 -16.24
C ARG A 226 27.73 -1.24 -15.76
N GLN A 227 27.27 -0.90 -14.55
CA GLN A 227 27.34 0.45 -13.98
C GLN A 227 28.51 0.62 -13.00
N VAL A 228 29.08 -0.49 -12.51
CA VAL A 228 30.19 -0.46 -11.55
C VAL A 228 31.39 0.34 -12.07
N PRO A 229 31.82 0.23 -13.35
CA PRO A 229 32.90 1.06 -13.86
C PRO A 229 32.62 2.57 -13.81
N ALA A 230 31.36 2.98 -14.00
CA ALA A 230 30.97 4.38 -13.89
C ALA A 230 31.00 4.88 -12.43
N LEU A 231 30.57 4.04 -11.48
CA LEU A 231 30.71 4.33 -10.05
C LEU A 231 32.16 4.50 -9.64
N PHE A 232 33.05 3.61 -10.07
CA PHE A 232 34.48 3.70 -9.77
C PHE A 232 35.14 4.97 -10.37
N ALA A 233 34.72 5.30 -11.61
CA ALA A 233 35.18 6.54 -12.23
C ALA A 233 34.68 7.80 -11.50
N LEU A 234 33.47 7.77 -10.96
CA LEU A 234 32.89 8.85 -10.18
C LEU A 234 33.59 9.01 -8.82
N ILE A 235 33.86 7.92 -8.11
CA ILE A 235 34.64 7.93 -6.85
C ILE A 235 36.06 8.43 -7.12
N GLY A 236 36.66 8.04 -8.24
CA GLY A 236 37.93 8.58 -8.73
C GLY A 236 39.19 8.02 -8.04
N ASP A 237 39.05 7.11 -7.07
CA ASP A 237 40.20 6.52 -6.39
C ASP A 237 40.96 5.56 -7.32
N PRO A 238 42.31 5.71 -7.50
CA PRO A 238 43.11 4.86 -8.37
C PRO A 238 43.08 3.38 -8.01
N VAL A 239 42.89 3.03 -6.74
CA VAL A 239 42.85 1.66 -6.23
C VAL A 239 41.66 0.89 -6.84
N LEU A 240 40.57 1.55 -7.14
CA LEU A 240 39.39 0.92 -7.76
C LEU A 240 39.63 0.47 -9.21
N ARG A 241 40.80 0.80 -9.80
CA ARG A 241 41.24 0.32 -11.11
C ARG A 241 41.96 -1.04 -11.05
N GLU A 242 42.29 -1.52 -9.88
CA GLU A 242 42.94 -2.81 -9.68
C GLU A 242 42.02 -3.96 -10.10
N GLU A 243 42.61 -5.07 -10.57
CA GLU A 243 41.88 -6.23 -11.08
C GLU A 243 40.94 -6.84 -10.03
N ARG A 244 41.33 -6.82 -8.76
CA ARG A 244 40.50 -7.34 -7.65
C ARG A 244 39.18 -6.64 -7.47
N PHE A 245 39.02 -5.38 -7.95
CA PHE A 245 37.74 -4.66 -7.95
C PHE A 245 37.04 -4.69 -9.31
N ARG A 246 37.79 -4.92 -10.40
CA ARG A 246 37.23 -4.98 -11.76
C ARG A 246 36.57 -6.32 -12.05
N ASP A 247 37.19 -7.41 -11.61
CA ASP A 247 36.64 -8.75 -11.74
C ASP A 247 35.51 -8.99 -10.72
N PRO A 248 34.29 -9.35 -11.15
CA PRO A 248 33.13 -9.51 -10.26
C PRO A 248 33.32 -10.56 -9.14
N LEU A 249 34.06 -11.65 -9.41
CA LEU A 249 34.29 -12.70 -8.42
C LEU A 249 35.32 -12.26 -7.38
N GLN A 250 36.40 -11.62 -7.83
CA GLN A 250 37.40 -11.06 -6.90
C GLN A 250 36.83 -9.92 -6.09
N ARG A 251 36.01 -9.05 -6.69
CA ARG A 251 35.35 -7.94 -6.01
C ARG A 251 34.47 -8.44 -4.86
N GLN A 252 33.77 -9.56 -5.02
CA GLN A 252 32.97 -10.13 -3.94
C GLN A 252 33.85 -10.55 -2.74
N ALA A 253 35.05 -11.02 -2.97
CA ALA A 253 35.98 -11.37 -1.90
C ALA A 253 36.59 -10.12 -1.21
N HIS A 254 36.51 -8.96 -1.84
CA HIS A 254 36.99 -7.65 -1.34
C HIS A 254 35.84 -6.66 -1.07
N ASP A 255 34.63 -7.17 -0.84
CA ASP A 255 33.44 -6.34 -0.71
C ASP A 255 33.52 -5.36 0.47
N GLU A 256 34.05 -5.82 1.60
CA GLU A 256 34.22 -4.99 2.80
C GLU A 256 35.21 -3.83 2.58
N GLU A 257 36.30 -4.10 1.86
CA GLU A 257 37.28 -3.06 1.47
C GLU A 257 36.65 -2.08 0.48
N LEU A 258 35.93 -2.57 -0.53
CA LEU A 258 35.22 -1.73 -1.49
C LEU A 258 34.18 -0.84 -0.80
N SER A 259 33.49 -1.39 0.21
CA SER A 259 32.50 -0.66 0.99
C SER A 259 33.11 0.58 1.66
N ALA A 260 34.36 0.52 2.12
CA ALA A 260 35.03 1.66 2.72
C ALA A 260 35.25 2.81 1.71
N TYR A 261 35.60 2.49 0.45
CA TYR A 261 35.74 3.50 -0.62
C TYR A 261 34.39 4.13 -0.98
N VAL A 262 33.34 3.30 -1.10
CA VAL A 262 31.99 3.80 -1.37
C VAL A 262 31.53 4.68 -0.22
N LEU A 263 31.67 4.24 1.04
CA LEU A 263 31.31 5.02 2.22
C LEU A 263 32.04 6.37 2.27
N SER A 264 33.37 6.36 2.03
CA SER A 264 34.16 7.59 2.02
C SER A 264 33.63 8.62 1.02
N PHE A 265 33.25 8.15 -0.17
CA PHE A 265 32.62 9.01 -1.18
C PHE A 265 31.22 9.50 -0.75
N MET A 266 30.41 8.62 -0.19
CA MET A 266 29.02 8.93 0.17
C MET A 266 28.95 10.00 1.28
N ILE A 267 29.80 9.91 2.31
CA ILE A 267 29.78 10.86 3.45
C ILE A 267 30.23 12.28 3.08
N GLU A 268 30.94 12.46 1.97
CA GLU A 268 31.37 13.76 1.48
C GLU A 268 30.29 14.52 0.71
N HIS A 269 29.18 13.85 0.37
CA HIS A 269 28.11 14.42 -0.45
C HIS A 269 26.76 14.40 0.28
N THR A 270 25.92 15.39 -0.01
CA THR A 270 24.51 15.35 0.42
C THR A 270 23.69 14.34 -0.41
N GLY A 271 22.57 13.86 0.14
CA GLY A 271 21.71 12.95 -0.58
C GLY A 271 21.15 13.51 -1.89
N ASP A 272 20.91 14.82 -1.96
CA ASP A 272 20.47 15.48 -3.18
C ASP A 272 21.60 15.62 -4.21
N GLU A 273 22.84 15.88 -3.79
CA GLU A 273 24.03 15.84 -4.67
C GLU A 273 24.25 14.44 -5.23
N LEU A 274 24.17 13.40 -4.39
CA LEU A 274 24.29 12.01 -4.85
C LEU A 274 23.21 11.67 -5.88
N THR A 275 21.97 12.07 -5.65
CA THR A 275 20.86 11.86 -6.60
C THR A 275 21.14 12.55 -7.95
N ARG A 276 21.66 13.78 -7.94
CA ARG A 276 22.05 14.52 -9.15
C ARG A 276 23.21 13.83 -9.89
N LEU A 277 24.28 13.49 -9.16
CA LEU A 277 25.42 12.76 -9.71
C LEU A 277 24.99 11.41 -10.32
N GLY A 278 24.07 10.74 -9.65
CA GLY A 278 23.47 9.49 -10.15
C GLY A 278 22.78 9.68 -11.50
N ALA A 279 21.99 10.72 -11.66
CA ALA A 279 21.35 11.04 -12.93
C ALA A 279 22.37 11.37 -14.04
N GLU A 280 23.40 12.15 -13.74
CA GLU A 280 24.45 12.56 -14.67
C GLU A 280 25.29 11.36 -15.16
N HIS A 281 25.63 10.45 -14.24
CA HIS A 281 26.50 9.31 -14.51
C HIS A 281 25.74 8.00 -14.76
N ARG A 282 24.40 8.02 -14.76
CA ARG A 282 23.51 6.84 -14.92
C ARG A 282 23.74 5.76 -13.86
N ILE A 283 24.00 6.21 -12.65
CA ILE A 283 24.14 5.37 -11.46
C ILE A 283 22.90 5.57 -10.59
N PRO A 284 22.17 4.53 -10.22
CA PRO A 284 21.02 4.66 -9.33
C PRO A 284 21.45 5.02 -7.90
N PHE A 285 21.41 6.30 -7.58
CA PHE A 285 21.46 6.84 -6.22
C PHE A 285 20.08 7.35 -5.82
N GLY A 286 19.73 7.24 -4.54
CA GLY A 286 18.50 7.78 -4.01
C GLY A 286 18.65 8.22 -2.57
N LYS A 287 18.36 9.50 -2.28
CA LYS A 287 18.28 9.99 -0.91
C LYS A 287 17.14 9.31 -0.15
N VAL A 288 17.40 8.86 1.08
CA VAL A 288 16.33 8.39 2.00
C VAL A 288 15.65 9.65 2.55
N ARG A 289 14.41 9.89 2.10
CA ARG A 289 13.64 11.09 2.46
C ARG A 289 12.72 10.82 3.62
N THR A 290 12.62 11.78 4.52
CA THR A 290 11.58 11.83 5.54
C THR A 290 10.23 12.25 4.92
N PRO A 291 9.08 11.94 5.57
CA PRO A 291 7.78 12.44 5.12
C PRO A 291 7.73 13.98 4.97
N ALA A 292 8.38 14.72 5.89
CA ALA A 292 8.47 16.18 5.81
C ALA A 292 9.22 16.65 4.56
N GLU A 293 10.33 16.00 4.21
CA GLU A 293 11.08 16.30 2.98
C GLU A 293 10.31 15.95 1.72
N LEU A 294 9.46 14.88 1.75
CA LEU A 294 8.58 14.56 0.63
C LEU A 294 7.52 15.64 0.42
N ILE A 295 6.90 16.10 1.51
CA ILE A 295 5.89 17.18 1.47
C ILE A 295 6.53 18.51 1.02
N ALA A 296 7.73 18.83 1.46
CA ALA A 296 8.44 20.03 1.02
C ALA A 296 9.05 19.91 -0.39
N GLY A 297 9.16 18.69 -0.91
CA GLY A 297 9.85 18.41 -2.18
C GLY A 297 9.05 18.83 -3.41
N HIS A 298 9.75 19.46 -4.37
CA HIS A 298 9.15 20.04 -5.58
C HIS A 298 8.53 19.00 -6.53
N ALA A 299 9.15 17.84 -6.69
CA ALA A 299 8.77 16.85 -7.72
C ALA A 299 7.34 16.32 -7.58
N LEU A 300 6.88 16.02 -6.36
CA LEU A 300 5.52 15.55 -6.13
C LEU A 300 4.48 16.68 -6.26
N HIS A 301 4.86 17.92 -5.92
CA HIS A 301 4.02 19.11 -6.14
C HIS A 301 3.84 19.38 -7.63
N GLU A 302 4.90 19.35 -8.44
CA GLU A 302 4.82 19.53 -9.90
C GLU A 302 3.96 18.46 -10.57
N ARG A 303 3.98 17.23 -10.04
CA ARG A 303 3.10 16.16 -10.52
C ARG A 303 1.66 16.30 -10.05
N GLY A 304 1.34 17.26 -9.17
CA GLY A 304 0.01 17.39 -8.59
C GLY A 304 -0.39 16.18 -7.75
N PHE A 305 0.58 15.56 -7.05
CA PHE A 305 0.34 14.34 -6.30
C PHE A 305 -0.45 14.59 -5.02
N PHE A 306 -0.24 15.73 -4.35
CA PHE A 306 -0.89 15.99 -3.08
C PHE A 306 -2.31 16.52 -3.26
N ASP A 307 -3.27 15.89 -2.60
CA ASP A 307 -4.58 16.45 -2.33
C ASP A 307 -4.53 17.30 -1.05
N HIS A 308 -5.55 18.11 -0.82
CA HIS A 308 -5.64 18.99 0.36
C HIS A 308 -6.95 18.72 1.10
N VAL A 309 -6.84 18.47 2.40
CA VAL A 309 -7.99 18.25 3.28
C VAL A 309 -8.06 19.37 4.29
N THR A 310 -9.25 19.93 4.50
CA THR A 310 -9.49 20.90 5.56
C THR A 310 -9.97 20.17 6.81
N THR A 311 -9.23 20.29 7.89
CA THR A 311 -9.57 19.73 9.20
C THR A 311 -10.71 20.48 9.86
N SER A 312 -11.30 19.93 10.92
CA SER A 312 -12.44 20.54 11.64
C SER A 312 -12.12 21.89 12.29
N ASP A 313 -10.85 22.14 12.60
CA ASP A 313 -10.33 23.42 13.14
C ASP A 313 -9.89 24.40 12.04
N GLY A 314 -10.10 24.06 10.76
CA GLY A 314 -9.88 24.93 9.61
C GLY A 314 -8.46 24.91 9.02
N HIS A 315 -7.57 24.03 9.51
CA HIS A 315 -6.24 23.85 8.89
C HIS A 315 -6.36 23.10 7.57
N VAL A 316 -5.55 23.50 6.59
CA VAL A 316 -5.43 22.80 5.30
C VAL A 316 -4.16 21.95 5.32
N LEU A 317 -4.34 20.63 5.24
CA LEU A 317 -3.26 19.68 5.28
C LEU A 317 -3.05 19.04 3.88
N PRO A 318 -1.81 18.97 3.39
CA PRO A 318 -1.49 18.13 2.23
C PRO A 318 -1.58 16.66 2.64
N VAL A 319 -2.31 15.86 1.87
CA VAL A 319 -2.42 14.42 2.05
C VAL A 319 -2.00 13.71 0.76
N PRO A 320 -1.56 12.45 0.82
CA PRO A 320 -1.27 11.68 -0.39
C PRO A 320 -2.50 11.65 -1.30
N GLY A 321 -2.32 12.02 -2.54
CA GLY A 321 -3.37 11.98 -3.55
C GLY A 321 -3.40 10.62 -4.27
N ARG A 322 -4.02 10.61 -5.43
CA ARG A 322 -4.18 9.40 -6.24
C ARG A 322 -2.83 8.91 -6.78
N PRO A 323 -2.50 7.61 -6.64
CA PRO A 323 -1.20 7.08 -7.04
C PRO A 323 -0.96 7.03 -8.56
N PHE A 324 -2.01 7.13 -9.39
CA PHE A 324 -1.91 7.21 -10.85
C PHE A 324 -2.86 8.27 -11.41
N ILE A 325 -2.40 8.97 -12.44
CA ILE A 325 -3.10 10.10 -13.09
C ILE A 325 -3.49 9.67 -14.50
N PRO A 326 -4.79 9.47 -14.80
CA PRO A 326 -5.25 9.24 -16.15
C PRO A 326 -5.21 10.56 -16.93
N PHE A 327 -4.51 10.61 -18.07
CA PHE A 327 -4.26 11.86 -18.81
C PHE A 327 -5.51 12.48 -19.44
N ASP A 328 -6.40 11.69 -19.98
CA ASP A 328 -7.56 12.19 -20.76
C ASP A 328 -8.91 11.92 -20.05
N TRP A 329 -8.90 11.83 -18.73
CA TRP A 329 -10.10 11.51 -17.97
C TRP A 329 -10.60 12.68 -17.13
N SER A 330 -11.77 13.17 -17.47
CA SER A 330 -12.45 14.25 -16.73
C SER A 330 -13.22 13.80 -15.48
N GLY A 331 -13.25 12.50 -15.18
CA GLY A 331 -14.04 11.93 -14.09
C GLY A 331 -13.45 12.06 -12.68
N GLY A 332 -12.23 12.57 -12.54
CA GLY A 332 -11.57 12.79 -11.25
C GLY A 332 -11.63 14.26 -10.85
N GLY A 333 -12.69 14.68 -10.18
CA GLY A 333 -12.78 16.00 -9.55
C GLY A 333 -12.19 16.01 -8.14
N ALA A 334 -12.03 17.20 -7.57
CA ALA A 334 -11.74 17.36 -6.15
C ALA A 334 -12.76 16.57 -5.33
N VAL A 335 -12.27 15.89 -4.30
CA VAL A 335 -13.08 15.11 -3.37
C VAL A 335 -14.14 16.03 -2.76
N PRO A 336 -15.46 15.82 -3.00
CA PRO A 336 -16.49 16.71 -2.50
C PRO A 336 -16.54 16.66 -0.97
N ALA A 337 -16.88 17.80 -0.36
CA ALA A 337 -17.20 17.83 1.06
C ALA A 337 -18.46 16.99 1.32
N VAL A 338 -18.37 16.11 2.30
CA VAL A 338 -19.43 15.15 2.66
C VAL A 338 -20.56 15.84 3.40
N GLN A 339 -21.81 15.54 3.03
CA GLN A 339 -22.99 15.86 3.84
C GLN A 339 -23.56 14.58 4.47
N PRO A 340 -23.98 14.61 5.74
CA PRO A 340 -24.66 13.48 6.35
C PRO A 340 -25.98 13.21 5.59
N ALA A 341 -26.14 11.95 5.16
CA ALA A 341 -27.35 11.50 4.47
C ALA A 341 -28.00 10.32 5.25
N MET A 342 -29.28 10.07 5.04
CA MET A 342 -29.94 8.88 5.59
C MET A 342 -29.82 7.71 4.60
N ALA A 343 -29.67 6.48 5.11
CA ALA A 343 -29.50 5.27 4.28
C ALA A 343 -30.62 5.10 3.25
N THR A 344 -31.86 5.30 3.65
CA THR A 344 -33.03 5.24 2.76
C THR A 344 -32.99 6.26 1.64
N THR A 345 -32.53 7.48 1.92
CA THR A 345 -32.39 8.55 0.91
C THR A 345 -31.32 8.18 -0.14
N VAL A 346 -30.22 7.60 0.30
CA VAL A 346 -29.16 7.14 -0.61
C VAL A 346 -29.64 5.98 -1.47
N ALA A 347 -30.29 4.97 -0.87
CA ALA A 347 -30.83 3.83 -1.60
C ALA A 347 -31.84 4.27 -2.67
N GLN A 348 -32.75 5.19 -2.34
CA GLN A 348 -33.70 5.76 -3.31
C GLN A 348 -33.01 6.52 -4.45
N ARG A 349 -31.99 7.34 -4.12
CA ARG A 349 -31.19 8.05 -5.13
C ARG A 349 -30.50 7.08 -6.10
N TRP A 350 -30.02 5.93 -5.60
CA TRP A 350 -29.35 4.92 -6.41
C TRP A 350 -30.31 4.10 -7.28
N GLN A 351 -31.53 3.84 -6.80
CA GLN A 351 -32.57 3.13 -7.55
C GLN A 351 -33.17 3.96 -8.70
N SER A 352 -33.12 5.29 -8.59
CA SER A 352 -33.68 6.23 -9.58
C SER A 352 -32.74 6.53 -10.75
N ARG A 353 -31.52 6.02 -10.75
CA ARG A 353 -30.51 6.12 -11.81
C ARG A 353 -30.26 4.78 -12.48
#